data_9771cb06849fb40a324b4e7aea36a4e3
#
_entry.id   9771cb06849fb40a324b4e7aea36a4e3
#
_cell.length_a   1.000
_cell.length_b   1.000
_cell.length_c   1.000
_cell.angle_alpha   90.00
_cell.angle_beta   90.00
_cell.angle_gamma   90.00
#
_symmetry.space_group_name_H-M   'P 1'
#
loop_
_entity.id
_entity.type
_entity.pdbx_description
1 polymer ?
#
loop_
_entity_poly.entity_id
_entity_poly.type
_entity_poly.pdbx_seq_one_letter_code
_entity_poly.pdbx_strand_id
1 'polypeptide(L)'
;MKRVAIQGIKGSFHEQAVYRFYEKEGLPKPEIVECLSFADLYKKMDEGAADAAIMAIENTVSGGLLPNFELLRKHNRKIKGEVFLRIKQNLMTLPGQKIEDLREVRSHYMAINQTRQFFDAYPWIRLVEYGDTASSAADIAKEGIKGVGAIASDLAADIYGLEIISESIETYKQNFTRFLILDDDFQVDQSKINKASMCFTLPHKPGSLTHVLTILSFYDMNLTRIQSLPIPGQEWQYFFYVDIKFENYERYTQALSAVKPLMTDLNILGEYEAAI
;
A
#
# COMPACT_ATOMS: atom_id res chain seq x y z
N MET A 1 16.64 17.69 2.63
CA MET A 1 16.14 16.35 3.04
C MET A 1 14.89 16.09 2.23
N LYS A 2 14.74 14.89 1.65
CA LYS A 2 13.56 14.58 0.84
C LYS A 2 12.34 14.44 1.73
N ARG A 3 11.19 14.97 1.31
CA ARG A 3 9.91 14.94 2.05
C ARG A 3 9.01 13.94 1.39
N VAL A 4 8.54 12.94 2.15
CA VAL A 4 7.71 11.84 1.64
C VAL A 4 6.35 11.86 2.30
N ALA A 5 5.30 12.02 1.49
CA ALA A 5 3.91 12.00 1.95
C ALA A 5 3.46 10.56 2.23
N ILE A 6 2.79 10.36 3.36
CA ILE A 6 2.17 9.10 3.77
C ILE A 6 0.70 9.33 4.16
N GLN A 7 -0.16 8.34 3.93
CA GLN A 7 -1.48 8.35 4.54
C GLN A 7 -1.38 7.86 5.98
N GLY A 8 -1.96 8.63 6.93
CA GLY A 8 -1.84 8.42 8.36
C GLY A 8 -0.77 9.30 9.00
N ILE A 9 -0.41 8.96 10.22
CA ILE A 9 0.57 9.69 11.03
C ILE A 9 1.85 8.88 11.23
N LYS A 10 2.84 9.47 11.89
CA LYS A 10 4.07 8.77 12.32
C LYS A 10 3.74 7.51 13.12
N GLY A 11 4.52 6.46 12.93
CA GLY A 11 4.25 5.14 13.49
C GLY A 11 3.35 4.26 12.61
N SER A 12 2.80 4.77 11.50
CA SER A 12 1.99 3.97 10.59
C SER A 12 2.82 2.95 9.78
N PHE A 13 2.15 1.94 9.24
CA PHE A 13 2.79 1.00 8.31
C PHE A 13 3.28 1.67 7.01
N HIS A 14 2.68 2.81 6.63
CA HIS A 14 3.18 3.61 5.52
C HIS A 14 4.58 4.19 5.83
N GLU A 15 4.80 4.71 7.03
CA GLU A 15 6.12 5.20 7.43
C GLU A 15 7.16 4.08 7.46
N GLN A 16 6.81 2.90 8.00
CA GLN A 16 7.70 1.73 7.95
C GLN A 16 8.07 1.35 6.51
N ALA A 17 7.10 1.39 5.60
CA ALA A 17 7.35 1.08 4.19
C ALA A 17 8.26 2.13 3.53
N VAL A 18 8.13 3.42 3.89
CA VAL A 18 9.06 4.48 3.44
C VAL A 18 10.48 4.15 3.90
N TYR A 19 10.68 3.88 5.19
CA TYR A 19 12.00 3.61 5.72
C TYR A 19 12.62 2.36 5.10
N ARG A 20 11.84 1.30 4.89
CA ARG A 20 12.30 0.08 4.24
C ARG A 20 12.74 0.32 2.79
N PHE A 21 12.03 1.17 2.03
CA PHE A 21 12.41 1.52 0.68
C PHE A 21 13.72 2.31 0.67
N TYR A 22 13.83 3.35 1.49
CA TYR A 22 15.00 4.22 1.53
C TYR A 22 16.25 3.48 2.01
N GLU A 23 16.11 2.57 2.98
CA GLU A 23 17.19 1.69 3.43
C GLU A 23 17.67 0.74 2.31
N LYS A 24 16.70 0.08 1.60
CA LYS A 24 17.03 -0.79 0.46
C LYS A 24 17.80 -0.05 -0.62
N GLU A 25 17.41 1.19 -0.92
CA GLU A 25 18.04 2.01 -1.96
C GLU A 25 19.32 2.73 -1.47
N GLY A 26 19.71 2.54 -0.22
CA GLY A 26 20.88 3.21 0.37
C GLY A 26 20.71 4.73 0.48
N LEU A 27 19.48 5.21 0.56
CA LEU A 27 19.14 6.64 0.62
C LEU A 27 19.04 7.11 2.08
N PRO A 28 19.33 8.39 2.35
CA PRO A 28 19.16 8.96 3.68
C PRO A 28 17.70 8.96 4.08
N LYS A 29 17.44 8.73 5.39
CA LYS A 29 16.08 8.74 5.97
C LYS A 29 15.37 10.06 5.62
N PRO A 30 14.17 10.01 5.02
CA PRO A 30 13.44 11.21 4.62
C PRO A 30 12.65 11.83 5.77
N GLU A 31 12.18 13.05 5.54
CA GLU A 31 11.16 13.68 6.38
C GLU A 31 9.78 13.14 5.99
N ILE A 32 8.95 12.82 6.98
CA ILE A 32 7.59 12.31 6.77
C ILE A 32 6.59 13.47 6.77
N VAL A 33 5.79 13.53 5.71
CA VAL A 33 4.64 14.44 5.57
C VAL A 33 3.36 13.66 5.77
N GLU A 34 2.68 13.91 6.87
CA GLU A 34 1.44 13.24 7.23
C GLU A 34 0.26 13.74 6.41
N CYS A 35 -0.58 12.82 5.93
CA CYS A 35 -1.77 13.11 5.13
C CYS A 35 -2.99 12.39 5.68
N LEU A 36 -4.14 13.05 5.67
CA LEU A 36 -5.38 12.49 6.19
C LEU A 36 -5.99 11.42 5.27
N SER A 37 -5.68 11.49 3.97
CA SER A 37 -6.21 10.56 2.97
C SER A 37 -5.21 10.33 1.83
N PHE A 38 -5.45 9.31 1.01
CA PHE A 38 -4.64 9.08 -0.19
C PHE A 38 -4.77 10.22 -1.23
N ALA A 39 -5.91 10.89 -1.31
CA ALA A 39 -6.05 12.07 -2.17
C ALA A 39 -5.20 13.25 -1.67
N ASP A 40 -5.01 13.39 -0.36
CA ASP A 40 -4.18 14.42 0.24
C ASP A 40 -2.68 14.22 -0.08
N LEU A 41 -2.21 12.97 -0.32
CA LEU A 41 -0.85 12.70 -0.78
C LEU A 41 -0.55 13.48 -2.07
N TYR A 42 -1.43 13.32 -3.06
CA TYR A 42 -1.27 13.99 -4.35
C TYR A 42 -1.35 15.51 -4.23
N LYS A 43 -2.29 16.00 -3.41
CA LYS A 43 -2.40 17.42 -3.11
C LYS A 43 -1.10 17.98 -2.53
N LYS A 44 -0.50 17.30 -1.54
CA LYS A 44 0.79 17.70 -0.95
C LYS A 44 1.94 17.69 -1.95
N MET A 45 1.97 16.73 -2.88
CA MET A 45 2.94 16.69 -3.96
C MET A 45 2.71 17.84 -4.97
N ASP A 46 1.47 18.11 -5.35
CA ASP A 46 1.12 19.16 -6.30
C ASP A 46 1.39 20.57 -5.74
N GLU A 47 1.22 20.76 -4.44
CA GLU A 47 1.54 22.00 -3.70
C GLU A 47 3.05 22.15 -3.43
N GLY A 48 3.88 21.15 -3.76
CA GLY A 48 5.32 21.15 -3.45
C GLY A 48 5.62 21.02 -1.94
N ALA A 49 4.64 20.58 -1.13
CA ALA A 49 4.83 20.29 0.29
C ALA A 49 5.49 18.92 0.51
N ALA A 50 5.38 18.01 -0.44
CA ALA A 50 6.08 16.73 -0.47
C ALA A 50 6.75 16.53 -1.83
N ASP A 51 7.92 15.88 -1.83
CA ASP A 51 8.72 15.61 -3.02
C ASP A 51 8.41 14.23 -3.60
N ALA A 52 7.89 13.33 -2.76
CA ALA A 52 7.51 11.96 -3.08
C ALA A 52 6.33 11.52 -2.22
N ALA A 53 5.72 10.39 -2.55
CA ALA A 53 4.70 9.75 -1.72
C ALA A 53 4.85 8.23 -1.73
N ILE A 54 4.33 7.59 -0.69
CA ILE A 54 4.13 6.15 -0.66
C ILE A 54 2.63 5.84 -0.51
N MET A 55 2.15 4.90 -1.28
CA MET A 55 0.72 4.58 -1.31
C MET A 55 0.49 3.07 -1.29
N ALA A 56 -0.25 2.59 -0.30
CA ALA A 56 -0.71 1.20 -0.29
C ALA A 56 -1.64 0.92 -1.47
N ILE A 57 -1.44 -0.20 -2.17
CA ILE A 57 -2.24 -0.57 -3.35
C ILE A 57 -3.00 -1.88 -3.15
N GLU A 58 -2.46 -2.78 -2.37
CA GLU A 58 -3.08 -4.08 -2.07
C GLU A 58 -2.54 -4.68 -0.77
N ASN A 59 -3.37 -5.52 -0.17
CA ASN A 59 -2.98 -6.33 0.97
C ASN A 59 -3.40 -7.79 0.71
N THR A 60 -2.57 -8.75 1.08
CA THR A 60 -2.80 -10.19 0.79
C THR A 60 -4.02 -10.77 1.49
N VAL A 61 -4.51 -10.15 2.56
CA VAL A 61 -5.70 -10.58 3.32
C VAL A 61 -6.95 -9.81 2.90
N SER A 62 -6.79 -8.50 2.66
CA SER A 62 -7.93 -7.59 2.43
C SER A 62 -8.17 -7.26 0.95
N GLY A 63 -7.26 -7.68 0.06
CA GLY A 63 -7.36 -7.42 -1.38
C GLY A 63 -6.86 -6.04 -1.81
N GLY A 64 -7.31 -5.60 -2.98
CA GLY A 64 -6.90 -4.33 -3.59
C GLY A 64 -7.62 -3.12 -3.00
N LEU A 65 -6.88 -2.02 -2.81
CA LEU A 65 -7.42 -0.72 -2.43
C LEU A 65 -7.92 0.01 -3.69
N LEU A 66 -9.11 -0.37 -4.15
CA LEU A 66 -9.64 0.04 -5.46
C LEU A 66 -9.63 1.57 -5.71
N PRO A 67 -9.96 2.44 -4.74
CA PRO A 67 -9.90 3.89 -4.93
C PRO A 67 -8.49 4.40 -5.31
N ASN A 68 -7.44 3.73 -4.84
CA ASN A 68 -6.06 4.13 -5.07
C ASN A 68 -5.62 3.90 -6.53
N PHE A 69 -6.20 2.93 -7.24
CA PHE A 69 -5.96 2.74 -8.67
C PHE A 69 -6.50 3.92 -9.50
N GLU A 70 -7.64 4.45 -9.12
CA GLU A 70 -8.20 5.63 -9.77
C GLU A 70 -7.33 6.87 -9.54
N LEU A 71 -6.80 7.05 -8.33
CA LEU A 71 -5.85 8.11 -8.03
C LEU A 71 -4.58 8.01 -8.87
N LEU A 72 -3.97 6.81 -8.99
CA LEU A 72 -2.80 6.57 -9.86
C LEU A 72 -3.06 7.01 -11.31
N ARG A 73 -4.23 6.70 -11.85
CA ARG A 73 -4.60 7.05 -13.22
C ARG A 73 -4.80 8.56 -13.39
N LYS A 74 -5.46 9.21 -12.43
CA LYS A 74 -5.84 10.64 -12.52
C LYS A 74 -4.65 11.58 -12.41
N HIS A 75 -3.68 11.25 -11.57
CA HIS A 75 -2.60 12.16 -11.19
C HIS A 75 -1.31 11.83 -11.91
N ASN A 76 -1.18 11.45 -13.02
CA ASN A 76 0.00 11.25 -13.89
C ASN A 76 1.40 11.20 -13.21
N ARG A 77 1.45 10.81 -11.92
CA ARG A 77 2.70 10.58 -11.18
C ARG A 77 3.19 9.17 -11.45
N LYS A 78 4.49 9.01 -11.65
CA LYS A 78 5.05 7.72 -12.04
C LYS A 78 5.44 6.87 -10.83
N ILE A 79 5.09 5.59 -10.91
CA ILE A 79 5.57 4.58 -9.97
C ILE A 79 7.05 4.35 -10.26
N LYS A 80 7.88 4.49 -9.25
CA LYS A 80 9.33 4.34 -9.33
C LYS A 80 9.87 3.15 -8.55
N GLY A 81 9.01 2.47 -7.82
CA GLY A 81 9.37 1.30 -7.04
C GLY A 81 8.18 0.77 -6.26
N GLU A 82 8.42 -0.34 -5.59
CA GLU A 82 7.44 -0.98 -4.72
C GLU A 82 8.10 -1.56 -3.47
N VAL A 83 7.31 -1.69 -2.41
CA VAL A 83 7.71 -2.36 -1.16
C VAL A 83 6.62 -3.33 -0.75
N PHE A 84 7.00 -4.56 -0.40
CA PHE A 84 6.14 -5.49 0.33
C PHE A 84 6.52 -5.46 1.80
N LEU A 85 5.61 -4.95 2.62
CA LEU A 85 5.78 -4.91 4.07
C LEU A 85 4.89 -5.96 4.72
N ARG A 86 5.48 -6.81 5.57
CA ARG A 86 4.69 -7.70 6.43
C ARG A 86 4.00 -6.85 7.49
N ILE A 87 2.69 -6.98 7.59
CA ILE A 87 1.87 -6.27 8.56
C ILE A 87 1.77 -7.13 9.82
N LYS A 88 2.48 -6.74 10.86
CA LYS A 88 2.40 -7.31 12.19
C LYS A 88 1.50 -6.44 13.06
N GLN A 89 0.38 -6.98 13.46
CA GLN A 89 -0.52 -6.28 14.37
C GLN A 89 -0.11 -6.61 15.81
N ASN A 90 0.38 -5.60 16.55
CA ASN A 90 0.81 -5.77 17.94
C ASN A 90 -0.20 -5.12 18.88
N LEU A 91 -0.55 -5.80 19.96
CA LEU A 91 -1.33 -5.21 21.05
C LEU A 91 -0.38 -4.48 22.00
N MET A 92 -0.64 -3.20 22.20
CA MET A 92 0.18 -2.33 23.03
C MET A 92 -0.65 -1.47 23.98
N THR A 93 -0.05 -1.04 25.06
CA THR A 93 -0.68 -0.21 26.08
C THR A 93 0.35 0.68 26.80
N LEU A 94 -0.08 1.52 27.73
CA LEU A 94 0.84 2.24 28.62
C LEU A 94 1.69 1.21 29.41
N PRO A 95 2.97 1.51 29.66
CA PRO A 95 3.86 0.60 30.36
C PRO A 95 3.31 0.13 31.72
N GLY A 96 3.57 -1.15 32.02
CA GLY A 96 3.20 -1.78 33.30
C GLY A 96 1.76 -2.25 33.40
N GLN A 97 0.97 -2.17 32.34
CA GLN A 97 -0.36 -2.78 32.28
C GLN A 97 -0.29 -4.18 31.66
N LYS A 98 -1.23 -5.04 32.03
CA LYS A 98 -1.38 -6.38 31.46
C LYS A 98 -2.70 -6.45 30.68
N ILE A 99 -2.88 -7.52 29.91
CA ILE A 99 -4.09 -7.71 29.10
C ILE A 99 -5.36 -7.81 29.97
N GLU A 100 -5.25 -8.30 31.19
CA GLU A 100 -6.35 -8.42 32.16
C GLU A 100 -6.85 -7.04 32.63
N ASP A 101 -5.98 -6.01 32.55
CA ASP A 101 -6.33 -4.63 32.96
C ASP A 101 -7.16 -3.92 31.87
N LEU A 102 -7.08 -4.42 30.62
CA LEU A 102 -7.72 -3.79 29.48
C LEU A 102 -9.24 -4.03 29.50
N ARG A 103 -9.99 -2.99 29.15
CA ARG A 103 -11.45 -3.01 28.94
C ARG A 103 -11.82 -2.62 27.51
N GLU A 104 -10.91 -1.94 26.83
CA GLU A 104 -11.11 -1.46 25.48
C GLU A 104 -9.80 -1.60 24.69
N VAL A 105 -9.92 -1.91 23.38
CA VAL A 105 -8.80 -1.88 22.43
C VAL A 105 -9.25 -1.13 21.19
N ARG A 106 -8.47 -0.14 20.78
CA ARG A 106 -8.72 0.78 19.66
C ARG A 106 -7.82 0.47 18.48
N SER A 107 -8.35 0.51 17.29
CA SER A 107 -7.55 0.51 16.06
C SER A 107 -8.42 0.78 14.84
N HIS A 108 -7.77 0.91 13.67
CA HIS A 108 -8.46 0.90 12.40
C HIS A 108 -9.25 -0.40 12.19
N TYR A 109 -10.44 -0.31 11.58
CA TYR A 109 -11.36 -1.45 11.43
C TYR A 109 -10.70 -2.70 10.80
N MET A 110 -9.76 -2.50 9.85
CA MET A 110 -9.03 -3.60 9.21
C MET A 110 -8.15 -4.36 10.21
N ALA A 111 -7.44 -3.66 11.08
CA ALA A 111 -6.61 -4.27 12.12
C ALA A 111 -7.49 -5.04 13.13
N ILE A 112 -8.61 -4.45 13.52
CA ILE A 112 -9.60 -5.12 14.38
C ILE A 112 -10.10 -6.43 13.74
N ASN A 113 -10.49 -6.38 12.46
CA ASN A 113 -10.99 -7.57 11.77
C ASN A 113 -9.91 -8.66 11.62
N GLN A 114 -8.67 -8.27 11.37
CA GLN A 114 -7.54 -9.20 11.25
C GLN A 114 -7.14 -9.87 12.58
N THR A 115 -7.53 -9.28 13.71
CA THR A 115 -7.13 -9.73 15.06
C THR A 115 -8.27 -10.28 15.90
N ARG A 116 -9.50 -10.32 15.38
CA ARG A 116 -10.70 -10.75 16.12
C ARG A 116 -10.51 -12.09 16.83
N GLN A 117 -9.95 -13.07 16.12
CA GLN A 117 -9.75 -14.41 16.69
C GLN A 117 -8.84 -14.40 17.93
N PHE A 118 -7.87 -13.49 18.01
CA PHE A 118 -7.06 -13.34 19.22
C PHE A 118 -7.93 -12.91 20.42
N PHE A 119 -8.88 -12.01 20.20
CA PHE A 119 -9.75 -11.48 21.27
C PHE A 119 -10.90 -12.41 21.65
N ASP A 120 -11.12 -13.52 20.97
CA ASP A 120 -12.09 -14.55 21.40
C ASP A 120 -11.74 -15.11 22.79
N ALA A 121 -10.44 -15.11 23.15
CA ALA A 121 -9.97 -15.48 24.49
C ALA A 121 -10.17 -14.39 25.56
N TYR A 122 -10.55 -13.17 25.17
CA TYR A 122 -10.66 -11.98 26.05
C TYR A 122 -12.02 -11.28 25.88
N PRO A 123 -13.15 -11.97 26.15
CA PRO A 123 -14.50 -11.48 25.83
C PRO A 123 -14.92 -10.23 26.62
N TRP A 124 -14.17 -9.85 27.65
CA TRP A 124 -14.39 -8.62 28.41
C TRP A 124 -13.78 -7.37 27.74
N ILE A 125 -12.96 -7.53 26.71
CA ILE A 125 -12.34 -6.41 25.98
C ILE A 125 -13.26 -5.98 24.85
N ARG A 126 -13.65 -4.72 24.85
CA ARG A 126 -14.41 -4.10 23.76
C ARG A 126 -13.47 -3.63 22.65
N LEU A 127 -13.67 -4.10 21.42
CA LEU A 127 -12.95 -3.62 20.24
C LEU A 127 -13.66 -2.39 19.68
N VAL A 128 -12.92 -1.28 19.51
CA VAL A 128 -13.45 0.01 19.09
C VAL A 128 -12.72 0.48 17.84
N GLU A 129 -13.48 0.76 16.78
CA GLU A 129 -12.93 1.33 15.56
C GLU A 129 -12.44 2.76 15.80
N TYR A 130 -11.26 3.07 15.26
CA TYR A 130 -10.58 4.35 15.37
C TYR A 130 -10.07 4.80 14.00
N GLY A 131 -9.64 6.08 13.87
CA GLY A 131 -9.25 6.68 12.61
C GLY A 131 -8.16 5.91 11.85
N ASP A 132 -7.05 5.59 12.53
CA ASP A 132 -6.01 4.70 12.03
C ASP A 132 -5.30 3.95 13.18
N THR A 133 -4.40 3.03 12.83
CA THR A 133 -3.68 2.21 13.83
C THR A 133 -2.74 3.04 14.68
N ALA A 134 -1.97 3.96 14.08
CA ALA A 134 -0.98 4.77 14.80
C ALA A 134 -1.65 5.88 15.64
N SER A 135 -2.74 6.48 15.16
CA SER A 135 -3.47 7.52 15.91
C SER A 135 -4.09 6.96 17.20
N SER A 136 -4.57 5.72 17.19
CA SER A 136 -5.05 5.09 18.43
C SER A 136 -3.93 4.94 19.47
N ALA A 137 -2.72 4.59 19.04
CA ALA A 137 -1.55 4.50 19.92
C ALA A 137 -1.12 5.89 20.43
N ALA A 138 -1.07 6.88 19.53
CA ALA A 138 -0.68 8.24 19.85
C ALA A 138 -1.58 8.87 20.94
N ASP A 139 -2.90 8.72 20.78
CA ASP A 139 -3.86 9.30 21.71
C ASP A 139 -3.83 8.62 23.08
N ILE A 140 -3.69 7.28 23.14
CA ILE A 140 -3.52 6.55 24.41
C ILE A 140 -2.29 7.06 25.16
N ALA A 141 -1.16 7.22 24.47
CA ALA A 141 0.07 7.72 25.06
C ALA A 141 -0.05 9.18 25.52
N LYS A 142 -0.58 10.05 24.66
CA LYS A 142 -0.73 11.47 24.92
C LYS A 142 -1.67 11.77 26.11
N GLU A 143 -2.76 11.03 26.21
CA GLU A 143 -3.77 11.26 27.24
C GLU A 143 -3.55 10.40 28.49
N GLY A 144 -2.58 9.48 28.46
CA GLY A 144 -2.29 8.59 29.60
C GLY A 144 -3.43 7.66 29.96
N ILE A 145 -4.17 7.13 28.96
CA ILE A 145 -5.43 6.38 29.18
C ILE A 145 -5.12 4.98 29.68
N LYS A 146 -5.43 4.70 30.95
CA LYS A 146 -5.32 3.36 31.53
C LYS A 146 -6.51 2.47 31.16
N GLY A 147 -6.29 1.15 31.10
CA GLY A 147 -7.31 0.17 30.75
C GLY A 147 -7.69 0.16 29.27
N VAL A 148 -6.95 0.89 28.43
CA VAL A 148 -7.15 0.94 26.98
C VAL A 148 -5.86 0.50 26.28
N GLY A 149 -6.00 -0.37 25.29
CA GLY A 149 -4.90 -0.80 24.41
C GLY A 149 -5.10 -0.30 22.97
N ALA A 150 -4.03 -0.31 22.19
CA ALA A 150 -4.04 -0.10 20.76
C ALA A 150 -3.55 -1.33 20.00
N ILE A 151 -4.03 -1.51 18.78
CA ILE A 151 -3.43 -2.45 17.82
C ILE A 151 -2.71 -1.60 16.77
N ALA A 152 -1.38 -1.69 16.71
CA ALA A 152 -0.57 -0.90 15.79
C ALA A 152 0.76 -1.59 15.46
N SER A 153 1.61 -0.89 14.70
CA SER A 153 2.96 -1.32 14.35
C SER A 153 3.92 -1.24 15.57
N ASP A 154 5.02 -1.97 15.52
CA ASP A 154 6.12 -1.83 16.48
C ASP A 154 6.71 -0.42 16.48
N LEU A 155 6.84 0.21 15.30
CA LEU A 155 7.28 1.59 15.17
C LEU A 155 6.39 2.57 15.97
N ALA A 156 5.07 2.34 16.00
CA ALA A 156 4.17 3.17 16.81
C ALA A 156 4.44 3.00 18.31
N ALA A 157 4.71 1.77 18.76
CA ALA A 157 5.08 1.54 20.16
C ALA A 157 6.34 2.30 20.55
N ASP A 158 7.38 2.23 19.70
CA ASP A 158 8.65 2.93 19.92
C ASP A 158 8.50 4.45 19.95
N ILE A 159 7.76 5.02 18.97
CA ILE A 159 7.57 6.49 18.88
C ILE A 159 6.77 7.03 20.06
N TYR A 160 5.71 6.32 20.46
CA TYR A 160 4.79 6.81 21.50
C TYR A 160 5.09 6.28 22.90
N GLY A 161 6.15 5.47 23.06
CA GLY A 161 6.56 4.95 24.38
C GLY A 161 5.53 3.99 24.98
N LEU A 162 4.85 3.20 24.14
CA LEU A 162 3.92 2.16 24.58
C LEU A 162 4.63 0.81 24.71
N GLU A 163 4.16 -0.03 25.62
CA GLU A 163 4.63 -1.38 25.80
C GLU A 163 3.82 -2.37 24.95
N ILE A 164 4.51 -3.16 24.12
CA ILE A 164 3.88 -4.25 23.39
C ILE A 164 3.67 -5.42 24.35
N ILE A 165 2.41 -5.72 24.65
CA ILE A 165 2.03 -6.82 25.56
C ILE A 165 1.70 -8.11 24.83
N SER A 166 1.47 -8.07 23.52
CA SER A 166 1.32 -9.24 22.65
C SER A 166 1.72 -8.90 21.22
N GLU A 167 2.68 -9.64 20.69
CA GLU A 167 3.19 -9.43 19.32
C GLU A 167 2.40 -10.24 18.29
N SER A 168 2.27 -9.66 17.10
CA SER A 168 1.80 -10.37 15.90
C SER A 168 0.48 -11.10 16.15
N ILE A 169 -0.53 -10.39 16.65
CA ILE A 169 -1.83 -10.97 17.04
C ILE A 169 -2.80 -11.18 15.86
N GLU A 170 -2.40 -10.80 14.64
CA GLU A 170 -3.20 -11.07 13.44
C GLU A 170 -3.38 -12.57 13.20
N THR A 171 -4.58 -12.97 12.73
CA THR A 171 -4.92 -14.37 12.46
C THR A 171 -4.06 -14.97 11.35
N TYR A 172 -3.88 -14.24 10.25
CA TYR A 172 -3.09 -14.68 9.10
C TYR A 172 -1.68 -14.09 9.15
N LYS A 173 -0.68 -14.92 9.44
CA LYS A 173 0.72 -14.48 9.61
C LYS A 173 1.40 -14.07 8.30
N GLN A 174 0.92 -14.53 7.15
CA GLN A 174 1.33 -14.09 5.82
C GLN A 174 0.48 -12.90 5.36
N ASN A 175 0.51 -11.85 6.16
CA ASN A 175 -0.19 -10.60 5.92
C ASN A 175 0.79 -9.57 5.38
N PHE A 176 0.75 -9.31 4.08
CA PHE A 176 1.63 -8.36 3.41
C PHE A 176 0.83 -7.26 2.73
N THR A 177 1.27 -6.04 2.89
CA THR A 177 0.79 -4.90 2.11
C THR A 177 1.85 -4.50 1.10
N ARG A 178 1.41 -4.32 -0.14
CA ARG A 178 2.22 -3.74 -1.21
C ARG A 178 2.00 -2.25 -1.26
N PHE A 179 3.10 -1.51 -1.22
CA PHE A 179 3.15 -0.07 -1.34
C PHE A 179 3.86 0.31 -2.62
N LEU A 180 3.38 1.36 -3.28
CA LEU A 180 3.98 1.96 -4.46
C LEU A 180 4.67 3.26 -4.09
N ILE A 181 5.85 3.47 -4.66
CA ILE A 181 6.64 4.70 -4.51
C ILE A 181 6.33 5.61 -5.68
N LEU A 182 5.85 6.81 -5.39
CA LEU A 182 5.57 7.89 -6.35
C LEU A 182 6.62 8.98 -6.16
N ASP A 183 7.52 9.13 -7.12
CA ASP A 183 8.64 10.08 -6.99
C ASP A 183 9.15 10.44 -8.39
N ASP A 184 8.81 11.63 -8.86
CA ASP A 184 9.16 12.06 -10.22
C ASP A 184 10.67 12.25 -10.40
N ASP A 185 11.41 12.55 -9.33
CA ASP A 185 12.86 12.81 -9.37
C ASP A 185 13.70 11.54 -9.22
N PHE A 186 13.13 10.47 -8.65
CA PHE A 186 13.87 9.22 -8.43
C PHE A 186 14.22 8.56 -9.77
N GLN A 187 15.53 8.33 -9.97
CA GLN A 187 16.03 7.68 -11.15
C GLN A 187 16.11 6.18 -10.95
N VAL A 188 15.26 5.45 -11.65
CA VAL A 188 15.31 3.99 -11.65
C VAL A 188 16.50 3.54 -12.50
N ASP A 189 17.30 2.62 -11.97
CA ASP A 189 18.37 1.97 -12.74
C ASP A 189 17.74 1.15 -13.87
N GLN A 190 17.93 1.60 -15.10
CA GLN A 190 17.33 0.97 -16.29
C GLN A 190 17.72 -0.51 -16.44
N SER A 191 18.91 -0.89 -15.97
CA SER A 191 19.38 -2.28 -16.07
C SER A 191 18.63 -3.23 -15.12
N LYS A 192 17.94 -2.69 -14.12
CA LYS A 192 17.19 -3.45 -13.11
C LYS A 192 15.69 -3.46 -13.35
N ILE A 193 15.21 -2.69 -14.33
CA ILE A 193 13.77 -2.65 -14.63
C ILE A 193 13.32 -4.03 -15.11
N ASN A 194 12.43 -4.64 -14.35
CA ASN A 194 11.89 -5.97 -14.63
C ASN A 194 10.38 -6.07 -14.34
N LYS A 195 9.74 -4.93 -14.05
CA LYS A 195 8.30 -4.84 -13.81
C LYS A 195 7.72 -3.55 -14.37
N ALA A 196 6.51 -3.65 -14.92
CA ALA A 196 5.74 -2.50 -15.38
C ALA A 196 4.32 -2.57 -14.84
N SER A 197 3.81 -1.42 -14.38
CA SER A 197 2.40 -1.21 -14.05
C SER A 197 1.77 -0.34 -15.12
N MET A 198 0.62 -0.76 -15.64
CA MET A 198 -0.09 -0.05 -16.70
C MET A 198 -1.60 -0.06 -16.49
N CYS A 199 -2.29 0.90 -17.06
CA CYS A 199 -3.74 0.84 -17.20
C CYS A 199 -4.15 1.14 -18.64
N PHE A 200 -5.24 0.52 -19.09
CA PHE A 200 -5.78 0.64 -20.44
C PHE A 200 -7.26 0.30 -20.47
N THR A 201 -7.92 0.66 -21.55
CA THR A 201 -9.27 0.20 -21.88
C THR A 201 -9.25 -0.71 -23.10
N LEU A 202 -10.30 -1.49 -23.27
CA LEU A 202 -10.45 -2.42 -24.39
C LEU A 202 -11.84 -2.25 -25.00
N PRO A 203 -12.02 -2.50 -26.31
CA PRO A 203 -13.32 -2.60 -26.93
C PRO A 203 -14.15 -3.67 -26.22
N HIS A 204 -15.42 -3.36 -25.91
CA HIS A 204 -16.34 -4.30 -25.27
C HIS A 204 -16.83 -5.35 -26.29
N LYS A 205 -15.96 -6.31 -26.60
CA LYS A 205 -16.19 -7.41 -27.56
C LYS A 205 -15.66 -8.73 -26.99
N PRO A 206 -16.29 -9.86 -27.35
CA PRO A 206 -15.77 -11.17 -26.99
C PRO A 206 -14.30 -11.33 -27.39
N GLY A 207 -13.47 -11.84 -26.49
CA GLY A 207 -12.05 -12.10 -26.74
C GLY A 207 -11.09 -10.91 -26.61
N SER A 208 -11.57 -9.66 -26.46
CA SER A 208 -10.69 -8.49 -26.41
C SER A 208 -9.57 -8.63 -25.35
N LEU A 209 -9.92 -9.00 -24.13
CA LEU A 209 -8.93 -9.20 -23.06
C LEU A 209 -8.06 -10.44 -23.34
N THR A 210 -8.66 -11.52 -23.82
CA THR A 210 -7.94 -12.76 -24.12
C THR A 210 -6.85 -12.54 -25.17
N HIS A 211 -7.11 -11.77 -26.22
CA HIS A 211 -6.11 -11.46 -27.26
C HIS A 211 -4.90 -10.74 -26.67
N VAL A 212 -5.13 -9.74 -25.81
CA VAL A 212 -4.05 -9.01 -25.13
C VAL A 212 -3.23 -9.95 -24.25
N LEU A 213 -3.89 -10.75 -23.41
CA LEU A 213 -3.21 -11.69 -22.50
C LEU A 213 -2.42 -12.76 -23.26
N THR A 214 -2.96 -13.26 -24.37
CA THR A 214 -2.27 -14.24 -25.23
C THR A 214 -0.99 -13.67 -25.82
N ILE A 215 -1.03 -12.42 -26.32
CA ILE A 215 0.16 -11.77 -26.87
C ILE A 215 1.20 -11.56 -25.77
N LEU A 216 0.80 -11.02 -24.61
CA LEU A 216 1.70 -10.85 -23.47
C LEU A 216 2.38 -12.16 -23.06
N SER A 217 1.61 -13.25 -23.01
CA SER A 217 2.13 -14.59 -22.71
C SER A 217 3.12 -15.07 -23.75
N PHE A 218 2.89 -14.81 -25.04
CA PHE A 218 3.80 -15.20 -26.13
C PHE A 218 5.19 -14.52 -26.03
N TYR A 219 5.21 -13.31 -25.46
CA TYR A 219 6.44 -12.59 -25.18
C TYR A 219 7.05 -12.90 -23.80
N ASP A 220 6.56 -13.93 -23.09
CA ASP A 220 6.99 -14.35 -21.75
C ASP A 220 6.76 -13.26 -20.65
N MET A 221 5.71 -12.45 -20.83
CA MET A 221 5.31 -11.49 -19.80
C MET A 221 4.48 -12.21 -18.73
N ASN A 222 4.96 -12.19 -17.48
CA ASN A 222 4.22 -12.76 -16.36
C ASN A 222 3.30 -11.72 -15.72
N LEU A 223 1.98 -11.96 -15.78
CA LEU A 223 1.03 -11.13 -15.08
C LEU A 223 1.11 -11.42 -13.58
N THR A 224 1.51 -10.41 -12.81
CA THR A 224 1.52 -10.48 -11.34
C THR A 224 0.26 -9.89 -10.74
N ARG A 225 -0.49 -9.10 -11.54
CA ARG A 225 -1.77 -8.52 -11.15
C ARG A 225 -2.63 -8.21 -12.37
N ILE A 226 -3.94 -8.39 -12.20
CA ILE A 226 -4.98 -7.83 -13.08
C ILE A 226 -6.17 -7.37 -12.25
N GLN A 227 -6.61 -6.14 -12.45
CA GLN A 227 -7.76 -5.56 -11.78
C GLN A 227 -8.57 -4.76 -12.78
N SER A 228 -9.86 -5.03 -12.90
CA SER A 228 -10.78 -4.19 -13.68
C SER A 228 -11.55 -3.24 -12.75
N LEU A 229 -11.74 -2.01 -13.21
CA LEU A 229 -12.59 -1.02 -12.56
C LEU A 229 -13.54 -0.42 -13.60
N PRO A 230 -14.85 -0.27 -13.29
CA PRO A 230 -15.80 0.34 -14.21
C PRO A 230 -15.40 1.79 -14.51
N ILE A 231 -15.67 2.23 -15.74
CA ILE A 231 -15.51 3.64 -16.12
C ILE A 231 -16.78 4.38 -15.70
N PRO A 232 -16.70 5.37 -14.80
CA PRO A 232 -17.87 6.11 -14.36
C PRO A 232 -18.63 6.75 -15.55
N GLY A 233 -19.92 6.50 -15.63
CA GLY A 233 -20.78 7.04 -16.68
C GLY A 233 -20.69 6.32 -18.04
N GLN A 234 -19.95 5.22 -18.14
CA GLN A 234 -19.89 4.40 -19.36
C GLN A 234 -20.31 2.96 -19.05
N GLU A 235 -21.47 2.57 -19.57
CA GLU A 235 -21.99 1.22 -19.34
C GLU A 235 -21.09 0.15 -19.93
N TRP A 236 -20.77 -0.88 -19.13
CA TRP A 236 -20.00 -2.07 -19.52
C TRP A 236 -18.59 -1.78 -20.02
N GLN A 237 -18.03 -0.60 -19.74
CA GLN A 237 -16.65 -0.26 -20.03
C GLN A 237 -15.79 -0.26 -18.77
N TYR A 238 -14.53 -0.70 -18.91
CA TYR A 238 -13.64 -0.92 -17.79
C TYR A 238 -12.24 -0.41 -18.11
N PHE A 239 -11.60 0.19 -17.10
CA PHE A 239 -10.16 0.27 -17.03
C PHE A 239 -9.59 -1.04 -16.51
N PHE A 240 -8.58 -1.57 -17.19
CA PHE A 240 -7.79 -2.69 -16.72
C PHE A 240 -6.47 -2.17 -16.18
N TYR A 241 -6.18 -2.46 -14.92
CA TYR A 241 -4.91 -2.20 -14.28
C TYR A 241 -4.14 -3.52 -14.24
N VAL A 242 -2.96 -3.51 -14.84
CA VAL A 242 -2.15 -4.72 -15.04
C VAL A 242 -0.73 -4.45 -14.58
N ASP A 243 -0.19 -5.37 -13.79
CA ASP A 243 1.23 -5.44 -13.49
C ASP A 243 1.82 -6.64 -14.19
N ILE A 244 2.87 -6.41 -14.96
CA ILE A 244 3.63 -7.46 -15.63
C ILE A 244 5.07 -7.47 -15.15
N LYS A 245 5.61 -8.68 -14.95
CA LYS A 245 7.02 -8.93 -14.65
C LYS A 245 7.68 -9.58 -15.85
N PHE A 246 8.93 -9.24 -16.13
CA PHE A 246 9.68 -9.70 -17.27
C PHE A 246 11.18 -9.80 -16.94
N GLU A 247 11.90 -10.63 -17.68
CA GLU A 247 13.35 -10.77 -17.53
C GLU A 247 14.14 -9.95 -18.55
N ASN A 248 13.52 -9.63 -19.70
CA ASN A 248 14.15 -8.94 -20.80
C ASN A 248 13.34 -7.70 -21.19
N TYR A 249 13.94 -6.52 -21.01
CA TYR A 249 13.30 -5.23 -21.30
C TYR A 249 12.99 -5.04 -22.79
N GLU A 250 13.84 -5.56 -23.70
CA GLU A 250 13.59 -5.48 -25.14
C GLU A 250 12.34 -6.29 -25.52
N ARG A 251 12.19 -7.53 -25.00
CA ARG A 251 10.98 -8.33 -25.21
C ARG A 251 9.74 -7.66 -24.64
N TYR A 252 9.86 -6.98 -23.50
CA TYR A 252 8.76 -6.18 -22.95
C TYR A 252 8.35 -5.06 -23.90
N THR A 253 9.29 -4.32 -24.47
CA THR A 253 8.98 -3.22 -25.40
C THR A 253 8.35 -3.73 -26.70
N GLN A 254 8.78 -4.91 -27.20
CA GLN A 254 8.16 -5.60 -28.33
C GLN A 254 6.73 -6.04 -28.00
N ALA A 255 6.52 -6.66 -26.84
CA ALA A 255 5.19 -7.07 -26.35
C ALA A 255 4.25 -5.86 -26.26
N LEU A 256 4.72 -4.75 -25.67
CA LEU A 256 3.96 -3.52 -25.55
C LEU A 256 3.56 -2.96 -26.92
N SER A 257 4.50 -2.96 -27.89
CA SER A 257 4.24 -2.55 -29.26
C SER A 257 3.19 -3.41 -29.95
N ALA A 258 3.22 -4.74 -29.70
CA ALA A 258 2.26 -5.68 -30.28
C ALA A 258 0.85 -5.56 -29.69
N VAL A 259 0.71 -5.26 -28.39
CA VAL A 259 -0.62 -5.12 -27.74
C VAL A 259 -1.22 -3.74 -27.90
N LYS A 260 -0.40 -2.69 -28.07
CA LYS A 260 -0.87 -1.30 -28.15
C LYS A 260 -2.00 -1.05 -29.16
N PRO A 261 -2.00 -1.65 -30.37
CA PRO A 261 -3.10 -1.48 -31.33
C PRO A 261 -4.44 -2.06 -30.87
N LEU A 262 -4.44 -2.99 -29.90
CA LEU A 262 -5.64 -3.61 -29.33
C LEU A 262 -6.21 -2.83 -28.16
N MET A 263 -5.43 -1.92 -27.58
CA MET A 263 -5.76 -1.14 -26.40
C MET A 263 -6.18 0.28 -26.77
N THR A 264 -7.02 0.86 -25.93
CA THR A 264 -7.33 2.30 -25.95
C THR A 264 -6.89 2.89 -24.60
N ASP A 265 -6.53 4.17 -24.59
CA ASP A 265 -6.12 4.88 -23.36
C ASP A 265 -4.98 4.19 -22.58
N LEU A 266 -4.04 3.57 -23.30
CA LEU A 266 -2.90 2.94 -22.65
C LEU A 266 -2.03 3.99 -21.94
N ASN A 267 -1.89 3.83 -20.63
CA ASN A 267 -1.02 4.61 -19.78
C ASN A 267 -0.06 3.69 -19.03
N ILE A 268 1.24 3.87 -19.21
CA ILE A 268 2.27 3.23 -18.40
C ILE A 268 2.40 4.03 -17.11
N LEU A 269 1.95 3.45 -16.02
CA LEU A 269 1.95 4.07 -14.69
C LEU A 269 3.35 4.09 -14.07
N GLY A 270 4.19 3.13 -14.44
CA GLY A 270 5.59 3.07 -14.04
C GLY A 270 6.29 1.82 -14.52
N GLU A 271 7.62 1.93 -14.64
CA GLU A 271 8.55 0.84 -14.97
C GLU A 271 9.64 0.87 -13.89
N TYR A 272 9.87 -0.24 -13.20
CA TYR A 272 10.69 -0.27 -12.01
C TYR A 272 11.22 -1.67 -11.71
N GLU A 273 12.12 -1.77 -10.72
CA GLU A 273 12.59 -3.05 -10.18
C GLU A 273 11.52 -3.67 -9.28
N ALA A 274 11.14 -4.91 -9.55
CA ALA A 274 10.23 -5.66 -8.69
C ALA A 274 10.87 -5.88 -7.30
N ALA A 275 10.09 -5.72 -6.24
CA ALA A 275 10.59 -5.94 -4.88
C ALA A 275 10.74 -7.43 -4.53
N ILE A 276 10.09 -8.32 -5.30
CA ILE A 276 10.11 -9.80 -5.13
C ILE A 276 10.22 -10.46 -6.50
#